data_fc59dbda4c53114080746fa7be4e68c6
#
_entry.id   fc59dbda4c53114080746fa7be4e68c6
#
_cell.length_a   1.000
_cell.length_b   1.000
_cell.length_c   1.000
_cell.angle_alpha   90.00
_cell.angle_beta   90.00
_cell.angle_gamma   90.00
#
_symmetry.space_group_name_H-M   'P 1'
#
loop_
_entity.id
_entity.type
_entity.pdbx_description
1 polymer ?
#
loop_
_entity_poly.entity_id
_entity_poly.type
_entity_poly.pdbx_seq_one_letter_code
_entity_poly.pdbx_strand_id
1 'polypeptide(L)'
;MVRRDHPHRWYINDYWLGSIRLVATNLTDRTMSDTEQQRPHRTIRSFVVRAGRMTEGQERAMKENWPLYGLELEDGMIDFNTLFGDDRPVTLEIGFGMGASLVEMARRAPEKGFIGIEVHPPGVGRLLADARADGVENIRVYCEDAIEVLAQCIPDGSLAGVQLFFPDPWHKKKHNKRRIVQPEFAQTIRQKLAIGGVFHMATDWEPYSEHMMEVMSAAEGYKNQMGEGQFSPQPDFRPVTKFQKRGEKLGHGVWDLMFERVN
;
A
#
# COMPACT_ATOMS: atom_id res chain seq x y z
N MET A 1 16.70 0.72 -26.75
CA MET A 1 16.38 -0.54 -26.05
C MET A 1 17.70 -1.15 -25.56
N VAL A 2 18.17 -0.74 -24.40
CA VAL A 2 19.41 -1.23 -23.78
C VAL A 2 19.01 -1.98 -22.51
N ARG A 3 19.06 -3.30 -22.58
CA ARG A 3 18.92 -4.17 -21.40
C ARG A 3 20.15 -3.94 -20.53
N ARG A 4 19.95 -3.41 -19.33
CA ARG A 4 20.98 -3.46 -18.28
C ARG A 4 20.84 -4.80 -17.59
N ASP A 5 21.82 -5.67 -17.78
CA ASP A 5 21.99 -6.90 -17.00
C ASP A 5 22.38 -6.50 -15.59
N HIS A 6 21.42 -6.43 -14.68
CA HIS A 6 21.68 -6.39 -13.25
C HIS A 6 21.50 -7.81 -12.71
N PRO A 7 22.50 -8.37 -12.02
CA PRO A 7 22.34 -9.64 -11.32
C PRO A 7 21.31 -9.45 -10.21
N HIS A 8 20.13 -10.03 -10.37
CA HIS A 8 19.07 -10.05 -9.37
C HIS A 8 19.59 -10.66 -8.08
N ARG A 9 19.98 -9.80 -7.17
CA ARG A 9 20.38 -10.16 -5.83
C ARG A 9 19.10 -10.15 -4.98
N TRP A 10 18.46 -11.31 -4.89
CA TRP A 10 17.40 -11.54 -3.91
C TRP A 10 18.02 -11.43 -2.50
N TYR A 11 18.19 -10.22 -2.04
CA TYR A 11 18.40 -9.98 -0.63
C TYR A 11 17.07 -10.25 0.07
N ILE A 12 17.02 -11.38 0.76
CA ILE A 12 16.32 -11.41 2.03
C ILE A 12 16.99 -10.28 2.80
N ASN A 13 16.32 -9.15 2.84
CA ASN A 13 16.86 -7.91 3.34
C ASN A 13 17.45 -8.18 4.72
N ASP A 14 18.74 -7.91 4.93
CA ASP A 14 19.49 -8.13 6.18
C ASP A 14 18.90 -7.38 7.39
N TYR A 15 17.79 -6.69 7.22
CA TYR A 15 16.98 -6.15 8.31
C TYR A 15 16.44 -7.20 9.28
N TRP A 16 16.54 -8.50 8.93
CA TRP A 16 16.13 -9.61 9.80
C TRP A 16 17.24 -10.12 10.72
N LEU A 17 18.51 -9.82 10.47
CA LEU A 17 19.64 -10.30 11.26
C LEU A 17 20.34 -9.22 12.12
N GLY A 18 19.89 -7.99 12.05
CA GLY A 18 20.52 -6.85 12.76
C GLY A 18 20.22 -6.77 14.27
N SER A 19 19.48 -7.70 14.87
CA SER A 19 19.09 -7.62 16.28
C SER A 19 19.83 -8.57 17.23
N ILE A 20 20.82 -9.34 16.77
CA ILE A 20 21.64 -10.17 17.65
C ILE A 20 23.13 -10.03 17.24
N ARG A 21 23.75 -8.94 17.67
CA ARG A 21 25.21 -8.94 17.92
C ARG A 21 25.43 -8.53 19.37
N LEU A 22 25.73 -9.52 20.19
CA LEU A 22 26.34 -9.36 21.48
C LEU A 22 27.69 -8.64 21.30
N VAL A 23 27.83 -7.49 21.96
CA VAL A 23 29.11 -6.84 22.16
C VAL A 23 29.74 -7.47 23.40
N ALA A 24 30.81 -8.22 23.21
CA ALA A 24 31.73 -8.55 24.27
C ALA A 24 32.88 -7.53 24.28
N THR A 25 32.98 -6.84 25.41
CA THR A 25 34.16 -6.31 26.09
C THR A 25 35.10 -5.31 25.41
N ASN A 26 35.22 -4.12 25.96
CA ASN A 26 36.34 -3.81 26.88
C ASN A 26 36.05 -2.52 27.68
N LEU A 27 36.26 -2.63 29.01
CA LEU A 27 36.36 -1.52 29.94
C LEU A 27 37.69 -0.77 29.67
N THR A 28 37.62 0.52 29.55
CA THR A 28 38.37 1.52 30.32
C THR A 28 38.11 2.91 29.74
N ASP A 29 37.71 3.72 30.50
CA ASP A 29 37.98 5.11 30.84
C ASP A 29 36.79 6.06 30.82
N ARG A 30 36.58 6.63 32.02
CA ARG A 30 35.58 7.66 32.34
C ARG A 30 36.07 9.03 31.87
N THR A 31 35.26 9.71 31.07
CA THR A 31 35.07 11.17 31.26
C THR A 31 33.62 11.51 30.89
N MET A 32 32.95 12.11 31.86
CA MET A 32 31.58 12.59 31.73
C MET A 32 31.54 13.80 30.79
N SER A 33 30.66 13.72 29.79
CA SER A 33 30.03 14.90 29.21
C SER A 33 28.57 14.52 28.87
N ASP A 34 27.65 15.16 29.58
CA ASP A 34 26.21 15.08 29.36
C ASP A 34 25.87 15.61 27.97
N THR A 35 25.68 14.68 27.02
CA THR A 35 24.97 14.95 25.79
C THR A 35 23.76 14.01 25.80
N GLU A 36 22.58 14.55 26.04
CA GLU A 36 21.30 13.87 25.88
C GLU A 36 21.24 13.28 24.46
N GLN A 37 21.60 12.02 24.33
CA GLN A 37 21.34 11.26 23.12
C GLN A 37 19.82 11.09 23.01
N GLN A 38 19.18 11.93 22.21
CA GLN A 38 17.82 11.74 21.75
C GLN A 38 17.75 10.33 21.12
N ARG A 39 17.11 9.40 21.83
CA ARG A 39 16.78 8.09 21.28
C ARG A 39 15.94 8.33 20.02
N PRO A 40 16.31 7.76 18.85
CA PRO A 40 15.53 7.93 17.64
C PRO A 40 14.08 7.51 17.93
N HIS A 41 13.14 8.41 17.70
CA HIS A 41 11.71 8.13 17.82
C HIS A 41 11.38 6.92 16.93
N ARG A 42 11.02 5.81 17.54
CA ARG A 42 10.60 4.61 16.82
C ARG A 42 9.35 4.97 16.01
N THR A 43 9.47 5.02 14.70
CA THR A 43 8.34 5.31 13.80
C THR A 43 7.24 4.28 14.06
N ILE A 44 6.02 4.76 14.33
CA ILE A 44 4.86 3.89 14.59
C ILE A 44 4.41 3.34 13.24
N ARG A 45 4.67 2.06 12.97
CA ARG A 45 4.21 1.41 11.73
C ARG A 45 2.72 1.10 11.80
N SER A 46 2.01 1.35 10.72
CA SER A 46 0.58 1.08 10.53
C SER A 46 0.28 -0.41 10.31
N PHE A 47 1.28 -1.22 10.02
CA PHE A 47 1.18 -2.65 9.73
C PHE A 47 2.08 -3.49 10.63
N VAL A 48 1.82 -4.79 10.65
CA VAL A 48 2.70 -5.81 11.24
C VAL A 48 3.13 -6.76 10.15
N VAL A 49 4.43 -6.79 9.84
CA VAL A 49 4.97 -7.82 8.96
C VAL A 49 4.86 -9.16 9.69
N ARG A 50 3.94 -10.00 9.24
CA ARG A 50 3.87 -11.39 9.69
C ARG A 50 4.77 -12.20 8.78
N ALA A 51 5.80 -12.83 9.34
CA ALA A 51 6.65 -13.76 8.60
C ALA A 51 5.84 -15.00 8.19
N GLY A 52 5.13 -14.90 7.09
CA GLY A 52 4.47 -16.03 6.45
C GLY A 52 5.48 -16.75 5.56
N ARG A 53 5.58 -18.09 5.68
CA ARG A 53 6.37 -18.87 4.73
C ARG A 53 5.67 -18.82 3.36
N MET A 54 6.42 -18.50 2.32
CA MET A 54 5.94 -18.60 0.95
C MET A 54 5.81 -20.08 0.55
N THR A 55 4.85 -20.38 -0.31
CA THR A 55 4.79 -21.67 -0.99
C THR A 55 5.77 -21.67 -2.15
N GLU A 56 6.21 -22.86 -2.59
CA GLU A 56 7.09 -23.01 -3.76
C GLU A 56 6.55 -22.31 -5.02
N GLY A 57 5.21 -22.33 -5.20
CA GLY A 57 4.55 -21.63 -6.30
C GLY A 57 4.66 -20.11 -6.20
N GLN A 58 4.55 -19.54 -5.00
CA GLN A 58 4.73 -18.11 -4.76
C GLN A 58 6.19 -17.68 -4.95
N GLU A 59 7.14 -18.46 -4.43
CA GLU A 59 8.58 -18.20 -4.62
C GLU A 59 8.96 -18.23 -6.11
N ARG A 60 8.45 -19.23 -6.85
CA ARG A 60 8.64 -19.31 -8.29
C ARG A 60 8.04 -18.11 -9.02
N ALA A 61 6.80 -17.73 -8.69
CA ALA A 61 6.14 -16.58 -9.30
C ALA A 61 6.90 -15.27 -9.04
N MET A 62 7.40 -15.05 -7.82
CA MET A 62 8.27 -13.92 -7.50
C MET A 62 9.50 -13.92 -8.40
N LYS A 63 10.19 -15.04 -8.54
CA LYS A 63 11.42 -15.14 -9.34
C LYS A 63 11.18 -14.92 -10.84
N GLU A 64 10.14 -15.57 -11.38
CA GLU A 64 9.91 -15.61 -12.82
C GLU A 64 9.15 -14.39 -13.35
N ASN A 65 8.23 -13.83 -12.55
CA ASN A 65 7.34 -12.77 -12.98
C ASN A 65 7.73 -11.38 -12.46
N TRP A 66 8.59 -11.26 -11.45
CA TRP A 66 9.08 -9.97 -10.96
C TRP A 66 9.66 -9.08 -12.07
N PRO A 67 10.47 -9.60 -13.02
CA PRO A 67 11.01 -8.77 -14.11
C PRO A 67 9.95 -8.14 -15.02
N LEU A 68 8.71 -8.64 -14.99
CA LEU A 68 7.60 -8.12 -15.80
C LEU A 68 6.72 -7.13 -15.04
N TYR A 69 6.54 -7.35 -13.73
CA TYR A 69 5.56 -6.67 -12.91
C TYR A 69 6.16 -5.90 -11.74
N GLY A 70 7.34 -6.29 -11.27
CA GLY A 70 7.98 -5.72 -10.09
C GLY A 70 8.55 -4.33 -10.34
N LEU A 71 8.51 -3.50 -9.29
CA LEU A 71 9.13 -2.19 -9.21
C LEU A 71 9.97 -2.13 -7.93
N GLU A 72 11.07 -1.38 -7.97
CA GLU A 72 12.00 -1.20 -6.85
C GLU A 72 12.03 0.25 -6.39
N LEU A 73 12.30 0.50 -5.11
CA LEU A 73 12.47 1.87 -4.59
C LEU A 73 13.64 2.59 -5.25
N GLU A 74 14.69 1.85 -5.60
CA GLU A 74 15.91 2.33 -6.24
C GLU A 74 15.67 2.89 -7.65
N ASP A 75 14.56 2.52 -8.31
CA ASP A 75 14.17 3.08 -9.61
C ASP A 75 13.78 4.56 -9.48
N GLY A 76 13.50 5.03 -8.26
CA GLY A 76 13.14 6.42 -7.97
C GLY A 76 11.78 6.81 -8.52
N MET A 77 11.63 8.09 -8.86
CA MET A 77 10.36 8.66 -9.34
C MET A 77 9.92 8.04 -10.66
N ILE A 78 8.72 7.47 -10.72
CA ILE A 78 8.19 6.78 -11.90
C ILE A 78 7.64 7.79 -12.91
N ASP A 79 7.90 7.53 -14.19
CA ASP A 79 7.13 8.10 -15.31
C ASP A 79 6.08 7.07 -15.77
N PHE A 80 4.79 7.33 -15.52
CA PHE A 80 3.71 6.42 -15.84
C PHE A 80 3.54 6.19 -17.34
N ASN A 81 3.81 7.20 -18.16
CA ASN A 81 3.74 7.06 -19.61
C ASN A 81 4.79 6.08 -20.14
N THR A 82 5.99 6.14 -19.57
CA THR A 82 7.05 5.17 -19.89
C THR A 82 6.73 3.79 -19.32
N LEU A 83 6.14 3.72 -18.12
CA LEU A 83 5.85 2.46 -17.41
C LEU A 83 4.76 1.64 -18.11
N PHE A 84 3.72 2.29 -18.63
CA PHE A 84 2.57 1.65 -19.26
C PHE A 84 2.53 1.81 -20.78
N GLY A 85 3.38 2.67 -21.35
CA GLY A 85 3.52 2.89 -22.79
C GLY A 85 2.55 3.91 -23.39
N ASP A 86 1.69 4.52 -22.57
CA ASP A 86 0.71 5.56 -22.94
C ASP A 86 0.33 6.44 -21.74
N ASP A 87 -0.58 7.39 -21.94
CA ASP A 87 -1.05 8.36 -20.94
C ASP A 87 -2.30 7.89 -20.15
N ARG A 88 -2.47 6.58 -20.04
CA ARG A 88 -3.60 6.00 -19.31
C ARG A 88 -3.70 6.47 -17.87
N PRO A 89 -4.92 6.62 -17.32
CA PRO A 89 -5.11 6.94 -15.91
C PRO A 89 -4.60 5.80 -15.01
N VAL A 90 -3.83 6.16 -13.98
CA VAL A 90 -3.21 5.18 -13.06
C VAL A 90 -3.92 5.19 -11.70
N THR A 91 -4.26 4.01 -11.22
CA THR A 91 -4.83 3.77 -9.89
C THR A 91 -3.82 3.00 -9.02
N LEU A 92 -3.61 3.47 -7.81
CA LEU A 92 -2.74 2.83 -6.81
C LEU A 92 -3.60 2.12 -5.74
N GLU A 93 -3.33 0.83 -5.47
CA GLU A 93 -3.92 0.12 -4.33
C GLU A 93 -2.86 -0.13 -3.25
N ILE A 94 -3.15 0.29 -2.01
CA ILE A 94 -2.29 0.10 -0.85
C ILE A 94 -2.81 -1.08 -0.02
N GLY A 95 -1.94 -2.08 0.22
CA GLY A 95 -2.29 -3.26 1.01
C GLY A 95 -3.19 -4.24 0.26
N PHE A 96 -2.87 -4.59 -0.98
CA PHE A 96 -3.71 -5.47 -1.82
C PHE A 96 -3.82 -6.92 -1.29
N GLY A 97 -3.09 -7.28 -0.23
CA GLY A 97 -3.13 -8.62 0.37
C GLY A 97 -2.70 -9.71 -0.61
N MET A 98 -3.62 -10.63 -0.95
CA MET A 98 -3.37 -11.70 -1.92
C MET A 98 -3.61 -11.28 -3.38
N GLY A 99 -4.01 -10.04 -3.63
CA GLY A 99 -4.08 -9.40 -4.94
C GLY A 99 -5.26 -9.79 -5.85
N ALA A 100 -6.12 -10.70 -5.44
CA ALA A 100 -7.21 -11.17 -6.31
C ALA A 100 -8.15 -10.04 -6.77
N SER A 101 -8.42 -9.06 -5.91
CA SER A 101 -9.24 -7.89 -6.23
C SER A 101 -8.55 -6.99 -7.26
N LEU A 102 -7.27 -6.71 -7.05
CA LEU A 102 -6.48 -5.84 -7.91
C LEU A 102 -6.29 -6.45 -9.30
N VAL A 103 -5.99 -7.76 -9.40
CA VAL A 103 -5.90 -8.48 -10.69
C VAL A 103 -7.23 -8.43 -11.43
N GLU A 104 -8.35 -8.65 -10.74
CA GLU A 104 -9.68 -8.60 -11.35
C GLU A 104 -10.04 -7.18 -11.84
N MET A 105 -9.71 -6.14 -11.09
CA MET A 105 -9.92 -4.74 -11.52
C MET A 105 -9.05 -4.41 -12.74
N ALA A 106 -7.78 -4.80 -12.73
CA ALA A 106 -6.88 -4.59 -13.86
C ALA A 106 -7.34 -5.33 -15.13
N ARG A 107 -7.82 -6.56 -14.98
CA ARG A 107 -8.37 -7.35 -16.08
C ARG A 107 -9.63 -6.73 -16.70
N ARG A 108 -10.52 -6.12 -15.85
CA ARG A 108 -11.75 -5.48 -16.31
C ARG A 108 -11.55 -4.10 -16.94
N ALA A 109 -10.44 -3.45 -16.65
CA ALA A 109 -10.14 -2.09 -17.11
C ALA A 109 -8.75 -2.02 -17.77
N PRO A 110 -8.54 -2.67 -18.92
CA PRO A 110 -7.23 -2.71 -19.60
C PRO A 110 -6.77 -1.33 -20.08
N GLU A 111 -7.67 -0.36 -20.20
CA GLU A 111 -7.39 1.04 -20.53
C GLU A 111 -6.80 1.84 -19.37
N LYS A 112 -6.72 1.26 -18.17
CA LYS A 112 -6.13 1.89 -16.96
C LYS A 112 -4.83 1.19 -16.58
N GLY A 113 -3.95 1.91 -15.91
CA GLY A 113 -2.78 1.36 -15.24
C GLY A 113 -3.09 1.11 -13.76
N PHE A 114 -2.57 0.02 -13.21
CA PHE A 114 -2.71 -0.30 -11.79
C PHE A 114 -1.34 -0.50 -11.15
N ILE A 115 -1.15 0.12 -9.98
CA ILE A 115 0.04 -0.08 -9.14
C ILE A 115 -0.44 -0.63 -7.80
N GLY A 116 0.10 -1.76 -7.38
CA GLY A 116 -0.15 -2.35 -6.08
C GLY A 116 1.04 -2.21 -5.14
N ILE A 117 0.80 -1.91 -3.88
CA ILE A 117 1.82 -1.93 -2.82
C ILE A 117 1.40 -2.90 -1.74
N GLU A 118 2.29 -3.82 -1.37
CA GLU A 118 2.05 -4.78 -0.30
C GLU A 118 3.38 -5.14 0.38
N VAL A 119 3.37 -5.21 1.71
CA VAL A 119 4.56 -5.56 2.52
C VAL A 119 4.72 -7.06 2.76
N HIS A 120 3.74 -7.87 2.34
CA HIS A 120 3.68 -9.31 2.60
C HIS A 120 4.07 -10.11 1.34
N PRO A 121 5.32 -10.63 1.23
CA PRO A 121 5.80 -11.31 0.04
C PRO A 121 4.92 -12.45 -0.48
N PRO A 122 4.30 -13.31 0.38
CA PRO A 122 3.36 -14.32 -0.09
C PRO A 122 2.16 -13.75 -0.86
N GLY A 123 1.69 -12.56 -0.47
CA GLY A 123 0.62 -11.85 -1.19
C GLY A 123 1.06 -11.41 -2.57
N VAL A 124 2.23 -10.79 -2.63
CA VAL A 124 2.85 -10.35 -3.89
C VAL A 124 3.07 -11.55 -4.82
N GLY A 125 3.70 -12.63 -4.33
CA GLY A 125 3.92 -13.84 -5.13
C GLY A 125 2.61 -14.45 -5.66
N ARG A 126 1.51 -14.37 -4.89
CA ARG A 126 0.20 -14.80 -5.35
C ARG A 126 -0.35 -13.90 -6.46
N LEU A 127 -0.30 -12.59 -6.28
CA LEU A 127 -0.74 -11.63 -7.30
C LEU A 127 0.03 -11.84 -8.61
N LEU A 128 1.36 -11.98 -8.55
CA LEU A 128 2.20 -12.19 -9.72
C LEU A 128 1.84 -13.49 -10.47
N ALA A 129 1.51 -14.56 -9.74
CA ALA A 129 1.05 -15.81 -10.34
C ALA A 129 -0.29 -15.63 -11.06
N ASP A 130 -1.25 -14.99 -10.39
CA ASP A 130 -2.60 -14.79 -10.95
C ASP A 130 -2.57 -13.81 -12.14
N ALA A 131 -1.86 -12.67 -12.05
CA ALA A 131 -1.72 -11.72 -13.15
C ALA A 131 -1.10 -12.37 -14.39
N ARG A 132 -0.07 -13.21 -14.20
CA ARG A 132 0.57 -13.94 -15.30
C ARG A 132 -0.36 -14.96 -15.93
N ALA A 133 -1.10 -15.73 -15.11
CA ALA A 133 -2.04 -16.75 -15.59
C ALA A 133 -3.20 -16.15 -16.37
N ASP A 134 -3.69 -14.97 -15.94
CA ASP A 134 -4.81 -14.27 -16.55
C ASP A 134 -4.38 -13.34 -17.71
N GLY A 135 -3.09 -13.25 -18.02
CA GLY A 135 -2.56 -12.38 -19.08
C GLY A 135 -2.76 -10.88 -18.81
N VAL A 136 -2.80 -10.46 -17.55
CA VAL A 136 -2.96 -9.06 -17.16
C VAL A 136 -1.62 -8.33 -17.29
N GLU A 137 -1.53 -7.32 -18.15
CA GLU A 137 -0.29 -6.60 -18.47
C GLU A 137 -0.24 -5.17 -17.91
N ASN A 138 -1.39 -4.62 -17.52
CA ASN A 138 -1.57 -3.24 -17.03
C ASN A 138 -1.44 -3.10 -15.50
N ILE A 139 -0.67 -3.99 -14.86
CA ILE A 139 -0.41 -3.98 -13.41
C ILE A 139 1.09 -3.92 -13.13
N ARG A 140 1.47 -3.21 -12.08
CA ARG A 140 2.83 -3.19 -11.51
C ARG A 140 2.75 -3.27 -9.99
N VAL A 141 3.79 -3.79 -9.34
CA VAL A 141 3.74 -3.99 -7.89
C VAL A 141 5.05 -3.64 -7.19
N TYR A 142 4.91 -3.08 -5.99
CA TYR A 142 5.97 -2.95 -5.01
C TYR A 142 5.78 -3.96 -3.88
N CYS A 143 6.89 -4.52 -3.38
CA CYS A 143 6.91 -5.33 -2.16
C CYS A 143 7.56 -4.52 -1.02
N GLU A 144 6.98 -3.35 -0.69
CA GLU A 144 7.60 -2.31 0.14
C GLU A 144 6.60 -1.59 1.03
N ASP A 145 7.10 -0.74 1.95
CA ASP A 145 6.26 0.17 2.75
C ASP A 145 5.63 1.25 1.87
N ALA A 146 4.31 1.36 1.91
CA ALA A 146 3.56 2.33 1.11
C ALA A 146 4.00 3.78 1.37
N ILE A 147 4.42 4.12 2.58
CA ILE A 147 4.89 5.48 2.92
C ILE A 147 6.19 5.78 2.15
N GLU A 148 7.09 4.81 2.07
CA GLU A 148 8.36 4.96 1.34
C GLU A 148 8.12 5.05 -0.17
N VAL A 149 7.27 4.18 -0.72
CA VAL A 149 6.90 4.22 -2.15
C VAL A 149 6.23 5.54 -2.51
N LEU A 150 5.26 6.00 -1.72
CA LEU A 150 4.59 7.29 -1.97
C LEU A 150 5.58 8.46 -1.95
N ALA A 151 6.54 8.44 -1.03
CA ALA A 151 7.50 9.53 -0.90
C ALA A 151 8.57 9.55 -2.02
N GLN A 152 9.04 8.36 -2.45
CA GLN A 152 10.22 8.23 -3.31
C GLN A 152 9.89 7.96 -4.77
N CYS A 153 8.73 7.31 -5.05
CA CYS A 153 8.47 6.74 -6.36
C CYS A 153 7.23 7.32 -7.06
N ILE A 154 6.26 7.85 -6.33
CA ILE A 154 5.01 8.33 -6.93
C ILE A 154 5.05 9.84 -7.14
N PRO A 155 4.92 10.34 -8.39
CA PRO A 155 4.87 11.76 -8.67
C PRO A 155 3.65 12.44 -8.07
N ASP A 156 3.80 13.71 -7.68
CA ASP A 156 2.67 14.50 -7.19
C ASP A 156 1.69 14.81 -8.33
N GLY A 157 0.39 14.77 -8.02
CA GLY A 157 -0.67 15.09 -8.95
C GLY A 157 -0.83 14.11 -10.11
N SER A 158 -0.33 12.87 -9.99
CA SER A 158 -0.24 11.92 -11.11
C SER A 158 -1.29 10.80 -11.06
N LEU A 159 -1.84 10.48 -9.90
CA LEU A 159 -2.77 9.36 -9.74
C LEU A 159 -4.22 9.76 -10.03
N ALA A 160 -4.91 8.98 -10.85
CA ALA A 160 -6.34 9.09 -11.06
C ALA A 160 -7.14 8.56 -9.86
N GLY A 161 -6.56 7.66 -9.09
CA GLY A 161 -7.19 7.13 -7.89
C GLY A 161 -6.20 6.45 -6.95
N VAL A 162 -6.55 6.45 -5.66
CA VAL A 162 -5.88 5.65 -4.62
C VAL A 162 -6.93 4.80 -3.93
N GLN A 163 -6.63 3.54 -3.72
CA GLN A 163 -7.50 2.55 -3.08
C GLN A 163 -6.86 2.02 -1.82
N LEU A 164 -7.66 1.93 -0.75
CA LEU A 164 -7.23 1.38 0.54
C LEU A 164 -8.38 0.51 1.08
N PHE A 165 -8.30 -0.79 0.85
CA PHE A 165 -9.39 -1.70 1.18
C PHE A 165 -9.04 -2.58 2.38
N PHE A 166 -9.92 -2.56 3.39
CA PHE A 166 -9.84 -3.37 4.61
C PHE A 166 -8.49 -3.26 5.34
N PRO A 167 -7.96 -2.03 5.54
CA PRO A 167 -6.74 -1.85 6.32
C PRO A 167 -6.94 -2.31 7.76
N ASP A 168 -5.84 -2.65 8.45
CA ASP A 168 -5.87 -3.10 9.85
C ASP A 168 -6.64 -2.12 10.74
N PRO A 169 -7.76 -2.51 11.36
CA PRO A 169 -8.62 -1.60 12.12
C PRO A 169 -8.09 -1.25 13.50
N TRP A 170 -7.09 -2.00 14.01
CA TRP A 170 -6.49 -1.79 15.33
C TRP A 170 -7.53 -1.64 16.43
N HIS A 171 -8.37 -2.66 16.67
CA HIS A 171 -9.55 -2.66 17.55
C HIS A 171 -9.34 -2.04 18.94
N LYS A 172 -8.13 -2.19 19.55
CA LYS A 172 -7.87 -1.64 20.89
C LYS A 172 -7.63 -0.14 20.80
N LYS A 173 -8.36 0.69 21.57
CA LYS A 173 -8.27 2.17 21.58
C LYS A 173 -6.83 2.67 21.65
N LYS A 174 -5.96 2.06 22.49
CA LYS A 174 -4.54 2.43 22.60
C LYS A 174 -3.73 2.21 21.31
N HIS A 175 -4.26 1.46 20.36
CA HIS A 175 -3.63 1.16 19.06
C HIS A 175 -4.22 1.97 17.90
N ASN A 176 -5.28 2.77 18.11
CA ASN A 176 -5.90 3.57 17.03
C ASN A 176 -4.90 4.51 16.34
N LYS A 177 -3.87 4.99 17.06
CA LYS A 177 -2.76 5.76 16.50
C LYS A 177 -1.92 5.02 15.44
N ARG A 178 -2.13 3.70 15.26
CA ARG A 178 -1.50 2.88 14.24
C ARG A 178 -2.36 2.75 12.98
N ARG A 179 -3.62 3.20 13.02
CA ARG A 179 -4.48 3.26 11.83
C ARG A 179 -3.78 4.09 10.78
N ILE A 180 -3.73 3.62 9.54
CA ILE A 180 -3.02 4.31 8.47
C ILE A 180 -3.72 5.61 8.08
N VAL A 181 -5.07 5.63 8.10
CA VAL A 181 -5.84 6.85 7.80
C VAL A 181 -5.74 7.80 8.98
N GLN A 182 -4.82 8.75 8.86
CA GLN A 182 -4.58 9.86 9.78
C GLN A 182 -4.51 11.15 8.95
N PRO A 183 -4.63 12.36 9.55
CA PRO A 183 -4.60 13.62 8.82
C PRO A 183 -3.39 13.79 7.90
N GLU A 184 -2.20 13.43 8.37
CA GLU A 184 -0.96 13.52 7.58
C GLU A 184 -0.98 12.59 6.36
N PHE A 185 -1.50 11.37 6.54
CA PHE A 185 -1.63 10.42 5.45
C PHE A 185 -2.65 10.89 4.42
N ALA A 186 -3.80 11.43 4.85
CA ALA A 186 -4.79 12.01 3.95
C ALA A 186 -4.18 13.12 3.08
N GLN A 187 -3.34 14.00 3.65
CA GLN A 187 -2.65 15.05 2.88
C GLN A 187 -1.57 14.47 1.95
N THR A 188 -0.86 13.42 2.36
CA THR A 188 0.09 12.72 1.49
C THR A 188 -0.63 12.15 0.26
N ILE A 189 -1.77 11.48 0.45
CA ILE A 189 -2.56 10.94 -0.66
C ILE A 189 -3.09 12.08 -1.55
N ARG A 190 -3.55 13.21 -0.96
CA ARG A 190 -3.98 14.38 -1.73
C ARG A 190 -2.89 14.88 -2.68
N GLN A 191 -1.66 14.98 -2.20
CA GLN A 191 -0.55 15.42 -3.03
C GLN A 191 -0.33 14.50 -4.25
N LYS A 192 -0.52 13.19 -4.07
CA LYS A 192 -0.31 12.19 -5.14
C LYS A 192 -1.46 12.11 -6.15
N LEU A 193 -2.70 12.36 -5.71
CA LEU A 193 -3.85 12.39 -6.60
C LEU A 193 -3.79 13.56 -7.59
N ALA A 194 -4.19 13.35 -8.82
CA ALA A 194 -4.55 14.43 -9.74
C ALA A 194 -5.79 15.19 -9.23
N ILE A 195 -6.02 16.41 -9.69
CA ILE A 195 -7.28 17.09 -9.43
C ILE A 195 -8.42 16.29 -10.09
N GLY A 196 -9.50 16.01 -9.35
CA GLY A 196 -10.55 15.08 -9.75
C GLY A 196 -10.25 13.61 -9.45
N GLY A 197 -9.02 13.30 -9.02
CA GLY A 197 -8.64 11.95 -8.56
C GLY A 197 -9.33 11.58 -7.24
N VAL A 198 -9.60 10.30 -7.04
CA VAL A 198 -10.44 9.81 -5.93
C VAL A 198 -9.63 8.96 -4.96
N PHE A 199 -9.73 9.26 -3.67
CA PHE A 199 -9.32 8.39 -2.59
C PHE A 199 -10.52 7.51 -2.18
N HIS A 200 -10.46 6.22 -2.51
CA HIS A 200 -11.48 5.23 -2.21
C HIS A 200 -11.01 4.31 -1.07
N MET A 201 -11.73 4.30 0.02
CA MET A 201 -11.48 3.45 1.18
C MET A 201 -12.67 2.52 1.42
N ALA A 202 -12.40 1.33 1.94
CA ALA A 202 -13.45 0.42 2.41
C ALA A 202 -13.01 -0.29 3.69
N THR A 203 -13.94 -0.52 4.62
CA THR A 203 -13.70 -1.26 5.85
C THR A 203 -14.97 -2.00 6.29
N ASP A 204 -14.80 -3.13 6.99
CA ASP A 204 -15.87 -3.90 7.64
C ASP A 204 -15.95 -3.64 9.15
N TRP A 205 -15.21 -2.63 9.65
CA TRP A 205 -15.16 -2.24 11.05
C TRP A 205 -15.74 -0.84 11.25
N GLU A 206 -16.97 -0.78 11.78
CA GLU A 206 -17.74 0.46 11.94
C GLU A 206 -16.96 1.58 12.68
N PRO A 207 -16.30 1.34 13.84
CA PRO A 207 -15.54 2.40 14.50
C PRO A 207 -14.31 2.88 13.70
N TYR A 208 -13.93 2.16 12.65
CA TYR A 208 -12.89 2.64 11.74
C TYR A 208 -13.49 3.41 10.56
N SER A 209 -14.67 3.03 10.08
CA SER A 209 -15.37 3.81 9.06
C SER A 209 -15.73 5.21 9.58
N GLU A 210 -16.20 5.33 10.83
CA GLU A 210 -16.44 6.61 11.50
C GLU A 210 -15.17 7.45 11.60
N HIS A 211 -14.05 6.85 12.04
CA HIS A 211 -12.76 7.54 12.10
C HIS A 211 -12.27 7.99 10.71
N MET A 212 -12.41 7.15 9.67
CA MET A 212 -12.07 7.53 8.29
C MET A 212 -12.92 8.72 7.84
N MET A 213 -14.23 8.69 8.10
CA MET A 213 -15.14 9.78 7.76
C MET A 213 -14.74 11.08 8.48
N GLU A 214 -14.44 11.02 9.78
CA GLU A 214 -13.99 12.18 10.57
C GLU A 214 -12.71 12.78 9.98
N VAL A 215 -11.67 11.97 9.77
CA VAL A 215 -10.39 12.43 9.21
C VAL A 215 -10.56 13.04 7.84
N MET A 216 -11.30 12.38 6.95
CA MET A 216 -11.44 12.82 5.58
C MET A 216 -12.36 14.03 5.43
N SER A 217 -13.40 14.17 6.26
CA SER A 217 -14.27 15.35 6.27
C SER A 217 -13.54 16.60 6.77
N ALA A 218 -12.56 16.44 7.64
CA ALA A 218 -11.71 17.52 8.11
C ALA A 218 -10.51 17.83 7.19
N ALA A 219 -10.19 16.94 6.24
CA ALA A 219 -9.04 17.07 5.35
C ALA A 219 -9.28 18.12 4.27
N GLU A 220 -8.43 19.16 4.24
CA GLU A 220 -8.51 20.20 3.21
C GLU A 220 -8.27 19.62 1.80
N GLY A 221 -8.97 20.18 0.81
CA GLY A 221 -8.79 19.83 -0.60
C GLY A 221 -9.50 18.56 -1.03
N TYR A 222 -10.37 18.02 -0.18
CA TYR A 222 -11.24 16.88 -0.51
C TYR A 222 -12.71 17.24 -0.49
N LYS A 223 -13.48 16.54 -1.31
CA LYS A 223 -14.94 16.55 -1.33
C LYS A 223 -15.46 15.12 -1.28
N ASN A 224 -16.32 14.83 -0.33
CA ASN A 224 -17.05 13.55 -0.31
C ASN A 224 -18.01 13.48 -1.51
N GLN A 225 -17.86 12.49 -2.37
CA GLN A 225 -18.68 12.36 -3.59
C GLN A 225 -20.17 12.09 -3.31
N MET A 226 -20.47 11.49 -2.14
CA MET A 226 -21.85 11.20 -1.74
C MET A 226 -22.52 12.33 -0.95
N GLY A 227 -21.76 13.37 -0.58
CA GLY A 227 -22.19 14.44 0.30
C GLY A 227 -21.63 14.29 1.72
N GLU A 228 -21.77 15.36 2.50
CA GLU A 228 -21.20 15.42 3.85
C GLU A 228 -21.68 14.26 4.74
N GLY A 229 -20.73 13.54 5.33
CA GLY A 229 -21.00 12.43 6.26
C GLY A 229 -21.65 11.19 5.63
N GLN A 230 -21.79 11.12 4.30
CA GLN A 230 -22.45 9.99 3.64
C GLN A 230 -21.43 8.94 3.19
N PHE A 231 -21.72 7.67 3.47
CA PHE A 231 -20.97 6.53 2.91
C PHE A 231 -21.43 6.25 1.48
N SER A 232 -20.50 5.75 0.67
CA SER A 232 -20.80 5.32 -0.70
C SER A 232 -21.43 3.93 -0.71
N PRO A 233 -22.39 3.65 -1.60
CA PRO A 233 -22.66 2.26 -1.96
C PRO A 233 -21.40 1.64 -2.57
N GLN A 234 -21.25 0.31 -2.45
CA GLN A 234 -20.14 -0.37 -3.07
C GLN A 234 -20.14 -0.13 -4.59
N PRO A 235 -19.07 0.45 -5.17
CA PRO A 235 -19.00 0.65 -6.61
C PRO A 235 -18.87 -0.68 -7.36
N ASP A 236 -19.44 -0.78 -8.56
CA ASP A 236 -19.41 -2.01 -9.40
C ASP A 236 -18.02 -2.45 -9.77
N PHE A 237 -17.06 -1.51 -9.87
CA PHE A 237 -15.67 -1.82 -10.18
C PHE A 237 -14.91 -2.46 -9.01
N ARG A 238 -15.38 -2.30 -7.75
CA ARG A 238 -14.75 -2.92 -6.58
C ARG A 238 -15.27 -4.34 -6.39
N PRO A 239 -14.46 -5.39 -6.64
CA PRO A 239 -14.90 -6.76 -6.46
C PRO A 239 -15.21 -7.08 -4.99
N VAL A 240 -16.15 -7.99 -4.76
CA VAL A 240 -16.43 -8.50 -3.41
C VAL A 240 -15.26 -9.34 -2.94
N THR A 241 -14.55 -8.87 -1.91
CA THR A 241 -13.37 -9.56 -1.37
C THR A 241 -13.75 -10.74 -0.48
N LYS A 242 -12.76 -11.62 -0.20
CA LYS A 242 -12.96 -12.71 0.78
C LYS A 242 -13.23 -12.16 2.20
N PHE A 243 -12.62 -11.02 2.55
CA PHE A 243 -12.84 -10.35 3.82
C PHE A 243 -14.28 -9.86 3.93
N GLN A 244 -14.79 -9.19 2.89
CA GLN A 244 -16.18 -8.76 2.82
C GLN A 244 -17.15 -9.94 2.97
N LYS A 245 -16.99 -11.01 2.19
CA LYS A 245 -17.83 -12.22 2.30
C LYS A 245 -17.83 -12.83 3.70
N ARG A 246 -16.69 -12.77 4.39
CA ARG A 246 -16.58 -13.23 5.78
C ARG A 246 -17.28 -12.28 6.75
N GLY A 247 -17.12 -10.98 6.59
CA GLY A 247 -17.77 -9.93 7.38
C GLY A 247 -19.29 -10.05 7.26
N GLU A 248 -19.82 -10.12 6.04
CA GLU A 248 -21.26 -10.28 5.77
C GLU A 248 -21.85 -11.54 6.44
N LYS A 249 -21.12 -12.68 6.39
CA LYS A 249 -21.53 -13.91 7.09
C LYS A 249 -21.59 -13.77 8.61
N LEU A 250 -20.84 -12.84 9.18
CA LEU A 250 -20.83 -12.53 10.60
C LEU A 250 -21.80 -11.39 10.96
N GLY A 251 -22.58 -10.88 9.97
CA GLY A 251 -23.54 -9.79 10.16
C GLY A 251 -22.89 -8.42 10.22
N HIS A 252 -21.62 -8.28 9.78
CA HIS A 252 -20.94 -6.99 9.70
C HIS A 252 -21.35 -6.26 8.42
N GLY A 253 -21.54 -4.94 8.50
CA GLY A 253 -21.65 -4.07 7.34
C GLY A 253 -20.29 -3.88 6.66
N VAL A 254 -20.32 -3.31 5.47
CA VAL A 254 -19.14 -2.77 4.79
C VAL A 254 -19.43 -1.32 4.45
N TRP A 255 -18.49 -0.46 4.75
CA TRP A 255 -18.56 0.97 4.52
C TRP A 255 -17.52 1.38 3.49
N ASP A 256 -18.00 1.91 2.36
CA ASP A 256 -17.17 2.53 1.33
C ASP A 256 -17.20 4.06 1.50
N LEU A 257 -16.03 4.69 1.33
CA LEU A 257 -15.86 6.14 1.39
C LEU A 257 -15.12 6.59 0.14
N MET A 258 -15.66 7.57 -0.58
CA MET A 258 -15.08 8.10 -1.80
C MET A 258 -14.91 9.62 -1.68
N PHE A 259 -13.65 10.06 -1.62
CA PHE A 259 -13.28 11.47 -1.50
C PHE A 259 -12.48 11.91 -2.72
N GLU A 260 -12.99 12.91 -3.42
CA GLU A 260 -12.37 13.49 -4.62
C GLU A 260 -11.46 14.64 -4.23
N ARG A 261 -10.24 14.68 -4.81
CA ARG A 261 -9.36 15.86 -4.73
C ARG A 261 -9.94 17.01 -5.55
N VAL A 262 -10.19 18.17 -4.92
CA VAL A 262 -10.78 19.35 -5.60
C VAL A 262 -9.80 20.52 -5.79
N ASN A 263 -8.62 20.49 -5.11
CA ASN A 263 -7.57 21.51 -5.24
C ASN A 263 -6.17 20.97 -4.89
#